data_dabe0cd694a6e2bdfb9c4395309abc57
#
_entry.id   dabe0cd694a6e2bdfb9c4395309abc57
#
_cell.length_a   1.000
_cell.length_b   1.000
_cell.length_c   1.000
_cell.angle_alpha   90.00
_cell.angle_beta   90.00
_cell.angle_gamma   90.00
#
_symmetry.space_group_name_H-M   'P 1'
#
loop_
_entity.id
_entity.type
_entity.pdbx_description
1 polymer ?
#
loop_
_entity_poly.entity_id
_entity_poly.type
_entity_poly.pdbx_seq_one_letter_code
_entity_poly.pdbx_strand_id
1 'polypeptide(L)'
;MRRFNLFPAALLALGVAGMGLAGGVSAASPTLDTIRATGVITFGYRDNAVPFAYKDREGRVQGYSVELCTRVAGSIQKELGLSELKIEWVPVEASNRLDYVVDGKVDAVCGTTTITLSRMKKVDFSLPIYVDGGSVLVRAKSKLARLADLKDKRIAVISGTTTEEDLVSGLNALKLTAVLVPVKNGAEGMAMLTKGTVDAYAADRVVLAYLKLRAPDPKAYTFVTGDFSLQPFGLPVRRDDPDFRLAVNRALAGIYRTGDIDGIFQRWLGALGIPGPLLHSMFYLNALPE
;
A
#
# COMPACT_ATOMS: atom_id res chain seq x y z
N MET A 1 -44.47 -44.42 71.95
CA MET A 1 -45.59 -44.12 71.09
C MET A 1 -45.26 -42.85 70.24
N ARG A 2 -44.84 -42.99 69.03
CA ARG A 2 -44.85 -41.93 67.98
C ARG A 2 -44.60 -42.61 66.61
N ARG A 3 -45.59 -42.49 65.75
CA ARG A 3 -45.63 -43.11 64.41
C ARG A 3 -44.78 -42.30 63.48
N PHE A 4 -43.89 -42.96 62.75
CA PHE A 4 -43.16 -42.37 61.64
C PHE A 4 -43.93 -42.62 60.37
N ASN A 5 -44.33 -41.55 59.69
CA ASN A 5 -44.90 -41.58 58.36
C ASN A 5 -43.80 -41.52 57.29
N LEU A 6 -43.78 -42.51 56.44
CA LEU A 6 -42.94 -42.58 55.24
C LEU A 6 -43.64 -41.80 54.10
N PHE A 7 -42.97 -40.81 53.55
CA PHE A 7 -43.35 -40.18 52.30
C PHE A 7 -42.57 -40.81 51.16
N PRO A 8 -43.20 -41.09 49.98
CA PRO A 8 -42.49 -41.61 48.82
C PRO A 8 -41.80 -40.48 48.08
N ALA A 9 -40.53 -40.72 47.68
CA ALA A 9 -39.75 -39.85 46.84
C ALA A 9 -40.21 -39.93 45.39
N ALA A 10 -40.68 -38.82 44.87
CA ALA A 10 -40.94 -38.65 43.42
C ALA A 10 -39.65 -38.37 42.68
N LEU A 11 -39.22 -39.25 41.78
CA LEU A 11 -38.11 -39.03 40.81
C LEU A 11 -38.59 -38.00 39.76
N LEU A 12 -38.00 -36.82 39.81
CA LEU A 12 -38.07 -35.87 38.71
C LEU A 12 -36.97 -36.20 37.70
N ALA A 13 -37.33 -36.72 36.55
CA ALA A 13 -36.45 -36.86 35.40
C ALA A 13 -36.22 -35.48 34.76
N LEU A 14 -35.07 -34.85 34.96
CA LEU A 14 -34.62 -33.67 34.19
C LEU A 14 -34.18 -34.13 32.81
N GLY A 15 -34.95 -33.76 31.81
CA GLY A 15 -34.56 -33.88 30.39
C GLY A 15 -33.37 -32.96 30.07
N VAL A 16 -32.28 -33.57 29.63
CA VAL A 16 -31.16 -32.86 28.99
C VAL A 16 -31.59 -32.39 27.61
N ALA A 17 -32.03 -31.16 27.53
CA ALA A 17 -32.34 -30.49 26.25
C ALA A 17 -31.04 -29.89 25.67
N GLY A 18 -30.68 -30.38 24.51
CA GLY A 18 -30.10 -29.61 23.44
C GLY A 18 -28.78 -28.85 23.72
N MET A 19 -27.65 -29.51 23.53
CA MET A 19 -26.45 -28.84 23.11
C MET A 19 -26.70 -28.26 21.71
N GLY A 20 -27.08 -26.99 21.64
CA GLY A 20 -27.04 -26.23 20.41
C GLY A 20 -25.58 -26.15 19.95
N LEU A 21 -25.28 -26.77 18.81
CA LEU A 21 -24.09 -26.50 18.05
C LEU A 21 -24.09 -25.00 17.73
N ALA A 22 -23.33 -24.23 18.49
CA ALA A 22 -22.94 -22.90 18.08
C ALA A 22 -22.05 -23.10 16.85
N GLY A 23 -22.70 -23.19 15.68
CA GLY A 23 -22.03 -23.02 14.41
C GLY A 23 -21.34 -21.66 14.49
N GLY A 24 -20.02 -21.64 14.51
CA GLY A 24 -19.26 -20.43 14.39
C GLY A 24 -19.78 -19.69 13.16
N VAL A 25 -20.41 -18.55 13.37
CA VAL A 25 -20.70 -17.60 12.30
C VAL A 25 -19.34 -17.16 11.81
N SER A 26 -18.83 -17.83 10.76
CA SER A 26 -17.73 -17.28 9.97
C SER A 26 -18.22 -15.91 9.52
N ALA A 27 -17.59 -14.86 9.98
CA ALA A 27 -17.90 -13.52 9.51
C ALA A 27 -17.73 -13.55 7.98
N ALA A 28 -18.84 -13.38 7.25
CA ALA A 28 -18.79 -13.40 5.79
C ALA A 28 -17.91 -12.26 5.32
N SER A 29 -16.89 -12.55 4.50
CA SER A 29 -16.13 -11.51 3.82
C SER A 29 -16.93 -11.04 2.61
N PRO A 30 -17.51 -9.84 2.64
CA PRO A 30 -18.29 -9.34 1.51
C PRO A 30 -17.48 -9.32 0.21
N THR A 31 -16.17 -9.05 0.33
CA THR A 31 -15.28 -9.01 -0.83
C THR A 31 -15.02 -10.41 -1.40
N LEU A 32 -14.64 -11.39 -0.56
CA LEU A 32 -14.37 -12.75 -1.03
C LEU A 32 -15.64 -13.41 -1.60
N ASP A 33 -16.80 -13.14 -0.99
CA ASP A 33 -18.07 -13.67 -1.48
C ASP A 33 -18.45 -13.05 -2.83
N THR A 34 -18.23 -11.76 -3.02
CA THR A 34 -18.42 -11.09 -4.30
C THR A 34 -17.49 -11.66 -5.36
N ILE A 35 -16.19 -11.82 -5.04
CA ILE A 35 -15.19 -12.39 -5.94
C ILE A 35 -15.59 -13.83 -6.32
N ARG A 36 -16.03 -14.65 -5.35
CA ARG A 36 -16.49 -16.02 -5.61
C ARG A 36 -17.71 -16.07 -6.54
N ALA A 37 -18.65 -15.14 -6.35
CA ALA A 37 -19.89 -15.11 -7.14
C ALA A 37 -19.67 -14.57 -8.57
N THR A 38 -18.76 -13.60 -8.75
CA THR A 38 -18.57 -12.92 -10.03
C THR A 38 -17.39 -13.44 -10.83
N GLY A 39 -16.41 -14.09 -10.20
CA GLY A 39 -15.14 -14.45 -10.82
C GLY A 39 -14.27 -13.23 -11.16
N VAL A 40 -14.49 -12.09 -10.49
CA VAL A 40 -13.77 -10.83 -10.77
C VAL A 40 -13.21 -10.26 -9.47
N ILE A 41 -11.94 -9.82 -9.52
CA ILE A 41 -11.33 -8.97 -8.52
C ILE A 41 -10.95 -7.62 -9.15
N THR A 42 -11.25 -6.53 -8.48
CA THR A 42 -11.04 -5.17 -9.00
C THR A 42 -9.95 -4.45 -8.23
N PHE A 43 -8.86 -4.10 -8.91
CA PHE A 43 -7.75 -3.35 -8.32
C PHE A 43 -7.68 -1.92 -8.83
N GLY A 44 -7.57 -0.97 -7.90
CA GLY A 44 -7.18 0.39 -8.21
C GLY A 44 -5.67 0.46 -8.47
N TYR A 45 -5.24 1.22 -9.45
CA TYR A 45 -3.83 1.49 -9.69
C TYR A 45 -3.58 2.96 -9.97
N ARG A 46 -2.42 3.47 -9.56
CA ARG A 46 -2.02 4.83 -9.89
C ARG A 46 -1.26 4.83 -11.22
N ASP A 47 -1.87 5.39 -12.25
CA ASP A 47 -1.17 5.60 -13.51
C ASP A 47 0.00 6.59 -13.30
N ASN A 48 1.13 6.33 -13.93
CA ASN A 48 2.36 7.13 -13.80
C ASN A 48 3.02 7.18 -12.41
N ALA A 49 2.81 6.18 -11.54
CA ALA A 49 3.56 5.97 -10.30
C ALA A 49 4.71 4.96 -10.50
N VAL A 50 5.53 5.19 -11.53
CA VAL A 50 6.69 4.32 -11.85
C VAL A 50 7.68 4.27 -10.69
N PRO A 51 8.30 3.12 -10.40
CA PRO A 51 8.12 1.80 -11.03
C PRO A 51 7.07 0.91 -10.37
N PHE A 52 6.19 1.44 -9.50
CA PHE A 52 5.23 0.67 -8.70
C PHE A 52 3.93 0.34 -9.44
N ALA A 53 3.35 1.33 -10.12
CA ALA A 53 2.12 1.15 -10.89
C ALA A 53 2.09 2.18 -12.03
N TYR A 54 1.86 1.71 -13.25
CA TYR A 54 1.76 2.55 -14.42
C TYR A 54 1.17 1.78 -15.60
N LYS A 55 0.76 2.49 -16.63
CA LYS A 55 0.36 1.92 -17.90
C LYS A 55 1.52 2.05 -18.90
N ASP A 56 1.91 0.96 -19.54
CA ASP A 56 2.93 0.98 -20.58
C ASP A 56 2.39 1.54 -21.91
N ARG A 57 3.24 1.58 -22.93
CA ARG A 57 2.87 2.11 -24.27
C ARG A 57 1.84 1.24 -24.98
N GLU A 58 1.76 -0.03 -24.63
CA GLU A 58 0.78 -1.01 -25.15
C GLU A 58 -0.53 -0.99 -24.35
N GLY A 59 -0.64 -0.12 -23.33
CA GLY A 59 -1.83 0.04 -22.50
C GLY A 59 -1.95 -0.99 -21.36
N ARG A 60 -0.91 -1.79 -21.09
CA ARG A 60 -0.92 -2.79 -20.02
C ARG A 60 -0.56 -2.15 -18.68
N VAL A 61 -1.33 -2.47 -17.65
CA VAL A 61 -1.05 -2.05 -16.28
C VAL A 61 0.05 -2.93 -15.71
N GLN A 62 1.14 -2.31 -15.23
CA GLN A 62 2.29 -3.03 -14.70
C GLN A 62 3.08 -2.23 -13.65
N GLY A 63 4.03 -2.89 -12.99
CA GLY A 63 4.88 -2.32 -11.96
C GLY A 63 5.02 -3.23 -10.75
N TYR A 64 5.86 -2.87 -9.81
CA TYR A 64 6.16 -3.65 -8.62
C TYR A 64 4.90 -4.00 -7.81
N SER A 65 4.08 -3.00 -7.46
CA SER A 65 2.85 -3.22 -6.69
C SER A 65 1.77 -3.92 -7.52
N VAL A 66 1.75 -3.71 -8.84
CA VAL A 66 0.84 -4.39 -9.77
C VAL A 66 1.16 -5.89 -9.83
N GLU A 67 2.44 -6.26 -9.89
CA GLU A 67 2.84 -7.68 -9.86
C GLU A 67 2.47 -8.33 -8.52
N LEU A 68 2.68 -7.65 -7.39
CA LEU A 68 2.24 -8.14 -6.08
C LEU A 68 0.74 -8.38 -6.05
N CYS A 69 -0.07 -7.42 -6.52
CA CYS A 69 -1.53 -7.59 -6.60
C CYS A 69 -1.94 -8.74 -7.52
N THR A 70 -1.25 -8.93 -8.63
CA THR A 70 -1.50 -10.07 -9.53
C THR A 70 -1.22 -11.41 -8.83
N ARG A 71 -0.15 -11.49 -8.03
CA ARG A 71 0.15 -12.68 -7.21
C ARG A 71 -0.90 -12.89 -6.11
N VAL A 72 -1.36 -11.81 -5.48
CA VAL A 72 -2.46 -11.84 -4.50
C VAL A 72 -3.73 -12.41 -5.15
N ALA A 73 -4.12 -11.92 -6.33
CA ALA A 73 -5.27 -12.46 -7.07
C ALA A 73 -5.13 -13.96 -7.35
N GLY A 74 -3.96 -14.41 -7.81
CA GLY A 74 -3.70 -15.84 -8.03
C GLY A 74 -3.78 -16.70 -6.76
N SER A 75 -3.40 -16.14 -5.59
CA SER A 75 -3.56 -16.81 -4.30
C SER A 75 -5.03 -16.91 -3.89
N ILE A 76 -5.79 -15.81 -4.02
CA ILE A 76 -7.23 -15.76 -3.73
C ILE A 76 -8.00 -16.70 -4.67
N GLN A 77 -7.65 -16.75 -5.96
CA GLN A 77 -8.23 -17.70 -6.92
C GLN A 77 -8.12 -19.14 -6.43
N LYS A 78 -6.93 -19.54 -5.96
CA LYS A 78 -6.69 -20.89 -5.42
C LYS A 78 -7.47 -21.13 -4.13
N GLU A 79 -7.47 -20.16 -3.20
CA GLU A 79 -8.19 -20.24 -1.92
C GLU A 79 -9.69 -20.40 -2.13
N LEU A 80 -10.25 -19.71 -3.11
CA LEU A 80 -11.69 -19.78 -3.44
C LEU A 80 -12.06 -20.98 -4.34
N GLY A 81 -11.07 -21.75 -4.84
CA GLY A 81 -11.30 -22.88 -5.72
C GLY A 81 -11.84 -22.49 -7.10
N LEU A 82 -11.56 -21.26 -7.56
CA LEU A 82 -12.04 -20.76 -8.85
C LEU A 82 -11.18 -21.29 -9.99
N SER A 83 -11.82 -21.75 -11.07
CA SER A 83 -11.13 -22.17 -12.30
C SER A 83 -10.46 -20.98 -13.01
N GLU A 84 -11.08 -19.80 -12.93
CA GLU A 84 -10.59 -18.56 -13.50
C GLU A 84 -10.94 -17.38 -12.57
N LEU A 85 -10.06 -16.38 -12.50
CA LEU A 85 -10.28 -15.12 -11.82
C LEU A 85 -9.81 -13.99 -12.72
N LYS A 86 -10.74 -13.15 -13.15
CA LYS A 86 -10.46 -11.96 -13.94
C LYS A 86 -9.99 -10.83 -13.02
N ILE A 87 -8.90 -10.15 -13.40
CA ILE A 87 -8.47 -8.92 -12.73
C ILE A 87 -8.95 -7.73 -13.56
N GLU A 88 -9.70 -6.82 -12.91
CA GLU A 88 -10.06 -5.54 -13.48
C GLU A 88 -9.20 -4.43 -12.87
N TRP A 89 -8.65 -3.56 -13.72
CA TRP A 89 -7.79 -2.46 -13.31
C TRP A 89 -8.50 -1.13 -13.48
N VAL A 90 -8.65 -0.39 -12.38
CA VAL A 90 -9.30 0.93 -12.34
C VAL A 90 -8.27 2.01 -12.02
N PRO A 91 -8.08 3.02 -12.89
CA PRO A 91 -7.18 4.11 -12.59
C PRO A 91 -7.70 4.96 -11.42
N VAL A 92 -6.81 5.28 -10.48
CA VAL A 92 -7.11 6.13 -9.32
C VAL A 92 -6.03 7.19 -9.12
N GLU A 93 -6.41 8.29 -8.50
CA GLU A 93 -5.52 9.40 -8.15
C GLU A 93 -5.08 9.33 -6.69
N ALA A 94 -4.02 10.09 -6.34
CA ALA A 94 -3.57 10.20 -4.95
C ALA A 94 -4.68 10.70 -4.01
N SER A 95 -5.53 11.60 -4.49
CA SER A 95 -6.61 12.23 -3.72
C SER A 95 -7.82 11.35 -3.49
N ASN A 96 -8.14 10.43 -4.41
CA ASN A 96 -9.40 9.65 -4.36
C ASN A 96 -9.23 8.15 -4.11
N ARG A 97 -7.99 7.62 -4.13
CA ARG A 97 -7.72 6.17 -4.04
C ARG A 97 -8.31 5.48 -2.81
N LEU A 98 -8.34 6.18 -1.68
CA LEU A 98 -8.90 5.61 -0.44
C LEU A 98 -10.44 5.60 -0.49
N ASP A 99 -11.05 6.62 -1.06
CA ASP A 99 -12.50 6.70 -1.21
C ASP A 99 -13.01 5.62 -2.17
N TYR A 100 -12.24 5.29 -3.23
CA TYR A 100 -12.57 4.16 -4.12
C TYR A 100 -12.60 2.81 -3.40
N VAL A 101 -11.73 2.61 -2.40
CA VAL A 101 -11.76 1.42 -1.53
C VAL A 101 -12.98 1.45 -0.61
N VAL A 102 -13.23 2.57 0.05
CA VAL A 102 -14.37 2.75 0.98
C VAL A 102 -15.70 2.54 0.27
N ASP A 103 -15.83 3.12 -0.92
CA ASP A 103 -17.05 3.03 -1.74
C ASP A 103 -17.22 1.65 -2.41
N GLY A 104 -16.27 0.71 -2.26
CA GLY A 104 -16.31 -0.59 -2.91
C GLY A 104 -16.14 -0.55 -4.43
N LYS A 105 -15.63 0.55 -4.99
CA LYS A 105 -15.32 0.68 -6.42
C LYS A 105 -14.10 -0.14 -6.82
N VAL A 106 -13.22 -0.41 -5.86
CA VAL A 106 -12.07 -1.32 -5.99
C VAL A 106 -11.92 -2.14 -4.70
N ASP A 107 -11.38 -3.34 -4.82
CA ASP A 107 -11.15 -4.23 -3.67
C ASP A 107 -9.88 -3.88 -2.92
N ALA A 108 -8.84 -3.50 -3.65
CA ALA A 108 -7.59 -2.97 -3.10
C ALA A 108 -6.95 -1.96 -4.04
N VAL A 109 -5.97 -1.18 -3.54
CA VAL A 109 -5.19 -0.26 -4.39
C VAL A 109 -3.73 -0.70 -4.47
N CYS A 110 -3.24 -0.88 -5.69
CA CYS A 110 -1.88 -1.31 -6.04
C CYS A 110 -1.03 -0.09 -6.42
N GLY A 111 -0.18 0.37 -5.51
CA GLY A 111 0.63 1.58 -5.73
C GLY A 111 1.56 1.89 -4.56
N THR A 112 1.83 3.17 -4.33
CA THR A 112 2.68 3.70 -3.25
C THR A 112 1.83 4.35 -2.17
N THR A 113 0.91 3.61 -1.55
CA THR A 113 0.09 4.19 -0.48
C THR A 113 0.75 3.96 0.87
N THR A 114 1.22 5.03 1.47
CA THR A 114 1.82 5.01 2.81
C THR A 114 0.79 4.60 3.85
N ILE A 115 1.14 3.63 4.68
CA ILE A 115 0.39 3.23 5.87
C ILE A 115 0.52 4.34 6.89
N THR A 116 -0.60 4.94 7.31
CA THR A 116 -0.63 5.92 8.42
C THR A 116 -1.82 5.66 9.33
N LEU A 117 -1.68 6.01 10.61
CA LEU A 117 -2.77 5.87 11.58
C LEU A 117 -4.01 6.69 11.18
N SER A 118 -3.83 7.84 10.54
CA SER A 118 -4.93 8.66 10.03
C SER A 118 -5.69 7.96 8.91
N ARG A 119 -4.99 7.33 7.96
CA ARG A 119 -5.59 6.57 6.87
C ARG A 119 -6.28 5.30 7.36
N MET A 120 -5.74 4.65 8.40
CA MET A 120 -6.36 3.48 9.03
C MET A 120 -7.70 3.77 9.70
N LYS A 121 -8.08 5.04 9.87
CA LYS A 121 -9.46 5.41 10.27
C LYS A 121 -10.48 5.19 9.14
N LYS A 122 -10.03 5.22 7.87
CA LYS A 122 -10.88 5.07 6.67
C LYS A 122 -10.79 3.67 6.04
N VAL A 123 -9.59 3.12 5.96
CA VAL A 123 -9.28 1.85 5.30
C VAL A 123 -8.37 1.00 6.19
N ASP A 124 -8.35 -0.31 5.96
CA ASP A 124 -7.30 -1.17 6.46
C ASP A 124 -6.16 -1.28 5.44
N PHE A 125 -5.05 -1.86 5.85
CA PHE A 125 -3.88 -2.09 5.01
C PHE A 125 -3.43 -3.55 5.09
N SER A 126 -2.84 -4.02 4.00
CA SER A 126 -2.08 -5.26 3.98
C SER A 126 -0.81 -5.17 4.84
N LEU A 127 -0.09 -6.28 4.96
CA LEU A 127 1.33 -6.27 5.33
C LEU A 127 2.08 -5.25 4.45
N PRO A 128 3.13 -4.59 4.98
CA PRO A 128 3.94 -3.68 4.18
C PRO A 128 4.54 -4.37 2.96
N ILE A 129 4.52 -3.67 1.82
CA ILE A 129 5.07 -4.15 0.55
C ILE A 129 6.39 -3.46 0.18
N TYR A 130 6.66 -2.30 0.78
CA TYR A 130 7.88 -1.52 0.59
C TYR A 130 8.10 -0.58 1.77
N VAL A 131 9.33 -0.13 1.95
CA VAL A 131 9.65 0.95 2.91
C VAL A 131 10.50 1.98 2.18
N ASP A 132 10.03 3.22 2.20
CA ASP A 132 10.69 4.36 1.57
C ASP A 132 10.73 5.58 2.51
N GLY A 133 11.13 6.72 1.99
CA GLY A 133 11.09 8.00 2.65
C GLY A 133 10.78 9.13 1.66
N GLY A 134 10.21 10.21 2.16
CA GLY A 134 10.06 11.44 1.39
C GLY A 134 11.42 12.10 1.18
N SER A 135 11.72 12.47 -0.05
CA SER A 135 13.01 13.07 -0.44
C SER A 135 12.80 14.22 -1.43
N VAL A 136 13.85 14.96 -1.73
CA VAL A 136 13.82 16.09 -2.66
C VAL A 136 14.90 15.93 -3.72
N LEU A 137 14.49 16.01 -4.99
CA LEU A 137 15.38 16.05 -6.14
C LEU A 137 15.54 17.48 -6.62
N VAL A 138 16.78 17.87 -6.92
CA VAL A 138 17.13 19.21 -7.42
C VAL A 138 18.08 19.10 -8.61
N ARG A 139 18.17 20.15 -9.41
CA ARG A 139 19.25 20.21 -10.44
C ARG A 139 20.61 20.32 -9.75
N ALA A 140 21.57 19.50 -10.17
CA ALA A 140 22.92 19.47 -9.57
C ALA A 140 23.59 20.85 -9.55
N LYS A 141 23.36 21.67 -10.60
CA LYS A 141 23.89 23.03 -10.70
C LYS A 141 23.26 24.04 -9.72
N SER A 142 22.15 23.70 -9.07
CA SER A 142 21.43 24.63 -8.17
C SER A 142 22.15 24.86 -6.85
N LYS A 143 23.08 23.97 -6.46
CA LYS A 143 23.80 23.96 -5.17
C LYS A 143 22.90 23.84 -3.94
N LEU A 144 21.64 23.44 -4.10
CA LEU A 144 20.73 23.12 -3.01
C LEU A 144 21.11 21.74 -2.45
N ALA A 145 21.54 21.68 -1.21
CA ALA A 145 22.09 20.45 -0.62
C ALA A 145 21.29 19.93 0.59
N ARG A 146 20.58 20.80 1.28
CA ARG A 146 19.86 20.48 2.51
C ARG A 146 18.43 21.04 2.46
N LEU A 147 17.54 20.51 3.26
CA LEU A 147 16.15 21.00 3.37
C LEU A 147 16.12 22.50 3.69
N ALA A 148 17.06 22.99 4.50
CA ALA A 148 17.19 24.42 4.82
C ALA A 148 17.45 25.32 3.59
N ASP A 149 18.06 24.79 2.54
CA ASP A 149 18.38 25.56 1.32
C ASP A 149 17.12 25.76 0.43
N LEU A 150 15.99 25.13 0.78
CA LEU A 150 14.72 25.24 0.07
C LEU A 150 13.90 26.47 0.48
N LYS A 151 14.42 27.32 1.37
CA LYS A 151 13.78 28.59 1.73
C LYS A 151 13.46 29.40 0.48
N ASP A 152 12.20 29.87 0.39
CA ASP A 152 11.65 30.69 -0.70
C ASP A 152 11.77 30.04 -2.10
N LYS A 153 11.96 28.72 -2.18
CA LYS A 153 12.02 27.96 -3.44
C LYS A 153 10.64 27.45 -3.86
N ARG A 154 10.49 27.24 -5.16
CA ARG A 154 9.32 26.57 -5.75
C ARG A 154 9.57 25.08 -5.75
N ILE A 155 8.73 24.34 -5.08
CA ILE A 155 8.87 22.89 -4.91
C ILE A 155 7.65 22.20 -5.53
N ALA A 156 7.86 21.42 -6.59
CA ALA A 156 6.82 20.56 -7.12
C ALA A 156 6.51 19.43 -6.13
N VAL A 157 5.24 19.10 -5.93
CA VAL A 157 4.79 17.99 -5.09
C VAL A 157 3.41 17.49 -5.56
N ILE A 158 3.14 16.20 -5.39
CA ILE A 158 1.82 15.63 -5.70
C ILE A 158 0.90 15.85 -4.52
N SER A 159 -0.19 16.59 -4.72
CA SER A 159 -1.16 16.88 -3.66
C SER A 159 -1.87 15.63 -3.14
N GLY A 160 -2.20 15.63 -1.84
CA GLY A 160 -2.87 14.51 -1.14
C GLY A 160 -1.93 13.34 -0.84
N THR A 161 -0.62 13.57 -0.88
CA THR A 161 0.40 12.59 -0.49
C THR A 161 0.96 12.89 0.90
N THR A 162 1.42 11.85 1.58
CA THR A 162 2.18 12.00 2.84
C THR A 162 3.47 12.78 2.63
N THR A 163 4.07 12.69 1.44
CA THR A 163 5.27 13.48 1.09
C THR A 163 4.99 14.98 1.13
N GLU A 164 3.81 15.44 0.65
CA GLU A 164 3.41 16.86 0.78
C GLU A 164 3.27 17.26 2.25
N GLU A 165 2.55 16.46 3.06
CA GLU A 165 2.32 16.70 4.49
C GLU A 165 3.64 16.74 5.27
N ASP A 166 4.52 15.78 5.04
CA ASP A 166 5.83 15.65 5.71
C ASP A 166 6.78 16.77 5.29
N LEU A 167 6.77 17.18 4.01
CA LEU A 167 7.54 18.32 3.53
C LEU A 167 7.13 19.61 4.22
N VAL A 168 5.82 19.88 4.29
CA VAL A 168 5.28 21.06 5.00
C VAL A 168 5.68 21.02 6.47
N SER A 169 5.56 19.88 7.11
CA SER A 169 5.95 19.70 8.51
C SER A 169 7.45 19.95 8.73
N GLY A 170 8.30 19.43 7.83
CA GLY A 170 9.75 19.63 7.88
C GLY A 170 10.16 21.09 7.66
N LEU A 171 9.53 21.79 6.71
CA LEU A 171 9.77 23.22 6.47
C LEU A 171 9.32 24.06 7.69
N ASN A 172 8.16 23.78 8.25
CA ASN A 172 7.64 24.48 9.43
C ASN A 172 8.53 24.27 10.66
N ALA A 173 9.03 23.05 10.88
CA ALA A 173 9.97 22.76 11.98
C ALA A 173 11.26 23.58 11.88
N LEU A 174 11.70 23.88 10.66
CA LEU A 174 12.85 24.74 10.38
C LEU A 174 12.47 26.23 10.27
N LYS A 175 11.21 26.60 10.45
CA LYS A 175 10.67 27.96 10.29
C LYS A 175 10.98 28.53 8.89
N LEU A 176 10.85 27.70 7.86
CA LEU A 176 11.11 28.06 6.47
C LEU A 176 9.79 28.22 5.71
N THR A 177 9.78 29.17 4.77
CA THR A 177 8.74 29.33 3.76
C THR A 177 9.20 28.74 2.45
N ALA A 178 8.30 28.11 1.69
CA ALA A 178 8.52 27.68 0.31
C ALA A 178 7.19 27.73 -0.46
N VAL A 179 7.25 27.82 -1.77
CA VAL A 179 6.07 27.80 -2.64
C VAL A 179 5.86 26.37 -3.14
N LEU A 180 4.83 25.70 -2.65
CA LEU A 180 4.46 24.38 -3.15
C LEU A 180 3.70 24.53 -4.47
N VAL A 181 4.15 23.80 -5.48
CA VAL A 181 3.56 23.78 -6.81
C VAL A 181 2.95 22.39 -7.04
N PRO A 182 1.62 22.29 -7.04
CA PRO A 182 0.97 20.98 -7.20
C PRO A 182 1.21 20.42 -8.60
N VAL A 183 1.51 19.12 -8.66
CA VAL A 183 1.64 18.36 -9.91
C VAL A 183 0.78 17.09 -9.83
N LYS A 184 0.35 16.60 -11.00
CA LYS A 184 -0.54 15.43 -11.09
C LYS A 184 0.21 14.11 -10.89
N ASN A 185 1.45 14.05 -11.38
CA ASN A 185 2.25 12.82 -11.36
C ASN A 185 3.75 13.10 -11.44
N GLY A 186 4.54 12.01 -11.33
CA GLY A 186 6.00 12.10 -11.33
C GLY A 186 6.61 12.65 -12.62
N ALA A 187 6.02 12.35 -13.77
CA ALA A 187 6.50 12.83 -15.05
C ALA A 187 6.36 14.36 -15.17
N GLU A 188 5.25 14.93 -14.71
CA GLU A 188 5.03 16.38 -14.68
C GLU A 188 6.01 17.07 -13.74
N GLY A 189 6.18 16.54 -12.49
CA GLY A 189 7.14 17.09 -11.54
C GLY A 189 8.56 17.09 -12.07
N MET A 190 9.00 16.00 -12.68
CA MET A 190 10.31 15.90 -13.32
C MET A 190 10.47 16.83 -14.52
N ALA A 191 9.44 16.99 -15.36
CA ALA A 191 9.45 17.91 -16.48
C ALA A 191 9.57 19.37 -16.03
N MET A 192 8.85 19.78 -14.99
CA MET A 192 8.95 21.12 -14.39
C MET A 192 10.34 21.38 -13.79
N LEU A 193 10.92 20.39 -13.09
CA LEU A 193 12.27 20.49 -12.56
C LEU A 193 13.32 20.63 -13.67
N THR A 194 13.16 19.86 -14.74
CA THR A 194 14.05 19.90 -15.91
C THR A 194 14.01 21.26 -16.63
N LYS A 195 12.80 21.77 -16.85
CA LYS A 195 12.59 23.10 -17.47
C LYS A 195 13.01 24.27 -16.58
N GLY A 196 13.18 24.05 -15.27
CA GLY A 196 13.50 25.10 -14.31
C GLY A 196 12.30 25.96 -13.90
N THR A 197 11.08 25.53 -14.18
CA THR A 197 9.85 26.19 -13.69
C THR A 197 9.62 25.96 -12.20
N VAL A 198 10.26 24.93 -11.63
CA VAL A 198 10.43 24.73 -10.20
C VAL A 198 11.91 24.54 -9.85
N ASP A 199 12.26 24.78 -8.60
CA ASP A 199 13.65 24.69 -8.10
C ASP A 199 13.94 23.28 -7.59
N ALA A 200 12.92 22.58 -7.09
CA ALA A 200 12.99 21.26 -6.50
C ALA A 200 11.72 20.44 -6.84
N TYR A 201 11.83 19.11 -6.72
CA TYR A 201 10.71 18.20 -6.80
C TYR A 201 10.75 17.22 -5.61
N ALA A 202 9.69 17.21 -4.80
CA ALA A 202 9.53 16.34 -3.65
C ALA A 202 8.60 15.16 -3.96
N ALA A 203 9.06 13.95 -3.70
CA ALA A 203 8.29 12.71 -3.85
C ALA A 203 8.97 11.60 -3.02
N ASP A 204 8.41 10.40 -3.10
CA ASP A 204 9.02 9.18 -2.58
C ASP A 204 10.42 9.01 -3.18
N ARG A 205 11.42 8.72 -2.36
CA ARG A 205 12.82 8.66 -2.78
C ARG A 205 13.05 7.67 -3.92
N VAL A 206 12.44 6.50 -3.84
CA VAL A 206 12.55 5.47 -4.88
C VAL A 206 11.97 5.94 -6.22
N VAL A 207 10.84 6.67 -6.19
CA VAL A 207 10.23 7.26 -7.39
C VAL A 207 11.16 8.30 -7.99
N LEU A 208 11.71 9.20 -7.18
CA LEU A 208 12.70 10.19 -7.63
C LEU A 208 13.96 9.54 -8.20
N ALA A 209 14.46 8.49 -7.54
CA ALA A 209 15.65 7.75 -8.00
C ALA A 209 15.40 7.12 -9.38
N TYR A 210 14.22 6.50 -9.56
CA TYR A 210 13.83 5.91 -10.84
C TYR A 210 13.71 6.96 -11.95
N LEU A 211 13.03 8.08 -11.67
CA LEU A 211 12.88 9.18 -12.63
C LEU A 211 14.21 9.81 -13.00
N LYS A 212 15.11 10.00 -12.00
CA LYS A 212 16.48 10.46 -12.24
C LYS A 212 17.26 9.50 -13.14
N LEU A 213 17.19 8.19 -12.85
CA LEU A 213 17.90 7.17 -13.63
C LEU A 213 17.45 7.14 -15.10
N ARG A 214 16.18 7.43 -15.36
CA ARG A 214 15.56 7.45 -16.71
C ARG A 214 15.66 8.80 -17.40
N ALA A 215 16.20 9.82 -16.74
CA ALA A 215 16.42 11.12 -17.37
C ALA A 215 17.50 11.02 -18.46
N PRO A 216 17.45 11.86 -19.52
CA PRO A 216 18.47 11.91 -20.56
C PRO A 216 19.89 12.11 -20.01
N ASP A 217 20.03 12.92 -18.97
CA ASP A 217 21.26 13.10 -18.19
C ASP A 217 20.99 12.92 -16.69
N PRO A 218 21.17 11.69 -16.14
CA PRO A 218 20.97 11.45 -14.71
C PRO A 218 21.90 12.28 -13.80
N LYS A 219 23.08 12.70 -14.30
CA LYS A 219 24.05 13.50 -13.53
C LYS A 219 23.61 14.95 -13.38
N ALA A 220 22.66 15.42 -14.19
CA ALA A 220 22.08 16.76 -14.07
C ALA A 220 21.25 16.96 -12.80
N TYR A 221 20.98 15.88 -12.03
CA TYR A 221 20.15 15.91 -10.84
C TYR A 221 20.86 15.29 -9.65
N THR A 222 20.57 15.84 -8.47
CA THR A 222 21.06 15.33 -7.18
C THR A 222 19.96 15.40 -6.13
N PHE A 223 20.09 14.56 -5.11
CA PHE A 223 19.20 14.60 -3.94
C PHE A 223 19.69 15.65 -2.95
N VAL A 224 18.73 16.31 -2.31
CA VAL A 224 18.97 17.02 -1.06
C VAL A 224 19.32 15.96 0.01
N THR A 225 20.27 16.30 0.90
CA THR A 225 20.74 15.37 1.93
C THR A 225 19.66 15.08 2.97
N GLY A 226 19.47 13.80 3.27
CA GLY A 226 18.51 13.26 4.23
C GLY A 226 17.12 13.09 3.63
N ASP A 227 16.47 12.02 4.03
CA ASP A 227 15.03 11.83 3.80
C ASP A 227 14.31 12.50 4.98
N PHE A 228 13.19 13.16 4.73
CA PHE A 228 12.47 13.90 5.76
C PHE A 228 11.31 13.11 6.38
N SER A 229 11.11 11.86 5.95
CA SER A 229 10.11 10.96 6.53
C SER A 229 10.46 9.49 6.32
N LEU A 230 9.77 8.60 7.06
CA LEU A 230 9.77 7.16 6.86
C LEU A 230 8.36 6.76 6.42
N GLN A 231 8.25 6.05 5.30
CA GLN A 231 6.98 5.77 4.66
C GLN A 231 6.86 4.26 4.30
N PRO A 232 6.28 3.43 5.17
CA PRO A 232 5.91 2.07 4.80
C PRO A 232 4.72 2.10 3.84
N PHE A 233 4.82 1.43 2.69
CA PHE A 233 3.72 1.26 1.75
C PHE A 233 2.97 -0.03 2.01
N GLY A 234 1.65 0.00 1.88
CA GLY A 234 0.77 -1.16 1.92
C GLY A 234 -0.34 -1.06 0.88
N LEU A 235 -1.05 -2.15 0.68
CA LEU A 235 -2.23 -2.18 -0.17
C LEU A 235 -3.44 -1.78 0.68
N PRO A 236 -4.09 -0.63 0.43
CA PRO A 236 -5.34 -0.29 1.10
C PRO A 236 -6.43 -1.29 0.70
N VAL A 237 -7.16 -1.78 1.68
CA VAL A 237 -8.33 -2.66 1.55
C VAL A 237 -9.48 -2.09 2.36
N ARG A 238 -10.72 -2.56 2.13
CA ARG A 238 -11.87 -2.12 2.93
C ARG A 238 -11.62 -2.41 4.42
N ARG A 239 -12.01 -1.46 5.25
CA ARG A 239 -12.15 -1.67 6.67
C ARG A 239 -13.36 -2.59 6.91
N ASP A 240 -13.36 -3.31 8.01
CA ASP A 240 -14.44 -4.24 8.39
C ASP A 240 -14.57 -5.48 7.45
N ASP A 241 -13.51 -5.80 6.69
CA ASP A 241 -13.37 -7.04 5.94
C ASP A 241 -12.05 -7.75 6.30
N PRO A 242 -11.94 -8.28 7.53
CA PRO A 242 -10.71 -8.87 8.04
C PRO A 242 -10.30 -10.13 7.27
N ASP A 243 -11.24 -10.89 6.74
CA ASP A 243 -10.95 -12.13 6.02
C ASP A 243 -10.35 -11.84 4.63
N PHE A 244 -10.86 -10.82 3.92
CA PHE A 244 -10.21 -10.36 2.69
C PHE A 244 -8.80 -9.85 2.96
N ARG A 245 -8.63 -9.04 4.01
CA ARG A 245 -7.30 -8.58 4.43
C ARG A 245 -6.39 -9.75 4.78
N LEU A 246 -6.89 -10.78 5.47
CA LEU A 246 -6.13 -11.99 5.79
C LEU A 246 -5.70 -12.75 4.54
N ALA A 247 -6.58 -12.91 3.56
CA ALA A 247 -6.26 -13.55 2.26
C ALA A 247 -5.14 -12.78 1.52
N VAL A 248 -5.24 -11.44 1.48
CA VAL A 248 -4.18 -10.59 0.93
C VAL A 248 -2.86 -10.77 1.68
N ASN A 249 -2.90 -10.79 3.01
CA ASN A 249 -1.72 -10.94 3.86
C ASN A 249 -1.07 -12.32 3.72
N ARG A 250 -1.85 -13.40 3.63
CA ARG A 250 -1.34 -14.75 3.35
C ARG A 250 -0.56 -14.81 2.04
N ALA A 251 -1.13 -14.21 1.00
CA ALA A 251 -0.47 -14.16 -0.30
C ALA A 251 0.88 -13.43 -0.22
N LEU A 252 0.93 -12.25 0.43
CA LEU A 252 2.16 -11.49 0.61
C LEU A 252 3.18 -12.22 1.48
N ALA A 253 2.75 -12.77 2.64
CA ALA A 253 3.60 -13.56 3.52
C ALA A 253 4.18 -14.79 2.79
N GLY A 254 3.37 -15.44 1.94
CA GLY A 254 3.83 -16.52 1.07
C GLY A 254 4.95 -16.11 0.14
N ILE A 255 4.80 -14.97 -0.57
CA ILE A 255 5.82 -14.40 -1.46
C ILE A 255 7.12 -14.12 -0.70
N TYR A 256 7.02 -13.62 0.53
CA TYR A 256 8.20 -13.33 1.37
C TYR A 256 8.86 -14.62 1.87
N ARG A 257 8.09 -15.62 2.30
CA ARG A 257 8.62 -16.92 2.79
C ARG A 257 9.33 -17.73 1.70
N THR A 258 8.81 -17.69 0.47
CA THR A 258 9.41 -18.43 -0.65
C THR A 258 10.63 -17.72 -1.26
N GLY A 259 10.84 -16.45 -0.92
CA GLY A 259 11.87 -15.62 -1.55
C GLY A 259 11.51 -15.10 -2.93
N ASP A 260 10.27 -15.32 -3.41
CA ASP A 260 9.80 -14.82 -4.71
C ASP A 260 9.91 -13.29 -4.82
N ILE A 261 9.88 -12.62 -3.67
CA ILE A 261 10.03 -11.15 -3.58
C ILE A 261 11.33 -10.66 -4.20
N ASP A 262 12.42 -11.42 -4.09
CA ASP A 262 13.72 -11.02 -4.64
C ASP A 262 13.66 -10.94 -6.17
N GLY A 263 13.01 -11.91 -6.81
CA GLY A 263 12.80 -11.89 -8.25
C GLY A 263 11.88 -10.76 -8.72
N ILE A 264 10.84 -10.45 -7.95
CA ILE A 264 9.93 -9.33 -8.20
C ILE A 264 10.69 -8.01 -8.03
N PHE A 265 11.44 -7.85 -6.93
CA PHE A 265 12.25 -6.66 -6.69
C PHE A 265 13.26 -6.45 -7.82
N GLN A 266 14.03 -7.49 -8.17
CA GLN A 266 15.04 -7.41 -9.23
C GLN A 266 14.45 -6.97 -10.57
N ARG A 267 13.26 -7.44 -10.91
CA ARG A 267 12.58 -7.10 -12.17
C ARG A 267 12.21 -5.62 -12.26
N TRP A 268 11.68 -5.05 -11.19
CA TRP A 268 11.11 -3.70 -11.19
C TRP A 268 12.05 -2.63 -10.63
N LEU A 269 12.86 -2.99 -9.66
CA LEU A 269 13.66 -2.08 -8.85
C LEU A 269 15.17 -2.37 -8.94
N GLY A 270 15.56 -3.50 -9.54
CA GLY A 270 16.97 -3.93 -9.64
C GLY A 270 17.90 -2.92 -10.30
N ALA A 271 17.37 -2.08 -11.22
CA ALA A 271 18.14 -0.97 -11.80
C ALA A 271 18.54 0.09 -10.75
N LEU A 272 17.92 0.13 -9.59
CA LEU A 272 18.23 1.02 -8.47
C LEU A 272 19.20 0.37 -7.46
N GLY A 273 19.51 -0.92 -7.61
CA GLY A 273 20.38 -1.69 -6.75
C GLY A 273 19.70 -2.89 -6.10
N ILE A 274 20.18 -3.29 -4.93
CA ILE A 274 19.59 -4.37 -4.12
C ILE A 274 18.76 -3.78 -2.97
N PRO A 275 17.83 -4.55 -2.37
CA PRO A 275 17.09 -4.10 -1.19
C PRO A 275 18.05 -3.66 -0.08
N GLY A 276 17.85 -2.45 0.45
CA GLY A 276 18.60 -2.00 1.62
C GLY A 276 18.24 -2.82 2.88
N PRO A 277 19.07 -2.75 3.94
CA PRO A 277 18.88 -3.57 5.14
C PRO A 277 17.48 -3.43 5.77
N LEU A 278 16.92 -2.23 5.81
CA LEU A 278 15.59 -1.98 6.36
C LEU A 278 14.49 -2.68 5.54
N LEU A 279 14.55 -2.58 4.22
CA LEU A 279 13.58 -3.22 3.32
C LEU A 279 13.71 -4.75 3.39
N HIS A 280 14.93 -5.27 3.42
CA HIS A 280 15.18 -6.70 3.59
C HIS A 280 14.64 -7.22 4.93
N SER A 281 14.88 -6.48 6.03
CA SER A 281 14.32 -6.82 7.34
C SER A 281 12.79 -6.79 7.33
N MET A 282 12.18 -5.84 6.63
CA MET A 282 10.73 -5.79 6.50
C MET A 282 10.19 -7.05 5.81
N PHE A 283 10.78 -7.51 4.71
CA PHE A 283 10.36 -8.75 4.05
C PHE A 283 10.48 -9.94 4.99
N TYR A 284 11.62 -10.06 5.69
CA TYR A 284 11.88 -11.15 6.62
C TYR A 284 10.87 -11.20 7.79
N LEU A 285 10.61 -10.05 8.41
CA LEU A 285 9.67 -9.94 9.54
C LEU A 285 8.20 -10.20 9.13
N ASN A 286 7.86 -9.97 7.87
CA ASN A 286 6.52 -10.20 7.34
C ASN A 286 6.37 -11.56 6.60
N ALA A 287 7.40 -12.40 6.61
CA ALA A 287 7.36 -13.79 6.14
C ALA A 287 6.64 -14.69 7.17
N LEU A 288 5.43 -14.31 7.56
CA LEU A 288 4.67 -14.95 8.63
C LEU A 288 4.38 -16.43 8.29
N PRO A 289 4.50 -17.37 9.25
CA PRO A 289 4.07 -18.75 9.06
C PRO A 289 2.54 -18.84 8.90
N GLU A 290 2.07 -19.99 8.38
CA GLU A 290 0.62 -20.31 8.36
C GLU A 290 0.11 -20.62 9.77
#